data_5d95b6626a6f275499bfe98acdfa11ba
#
_entry.id   5d95b6626a6f275499bfe98acdfa11ba
#
_cell.length_a   1.000
_cell.length_b   1.000
_cell.length_c   1.000
_cell.angle_alpha   90.00
_cell.angle_beta   90.00
_cell.angle_gamma   90.00
#
_symmetry.space_group_name_H-M   'P 1'
#
loop_
_entity.id
_entity.type
_entity.pdbx_description
1 polymer ?
#
loop_
_entity_poly.entity_id
_entity_poly.type
_entity_poly.pdbx_seq_one_letter_code
_entity_poly.pdbx_strand_id
1 'polypeptide(L)'
;MMIVGGILIALVLLIGLYVATAWAPELAVEELSPRFASPSSAFLNVAGMKVHMRDEGPRDDPSPIVLLHGTAASLHTWDGWAEALKSSRRVIRFDLPGFGLTGPSPDRNYSIHNAIRLLIAMLDHLGIERAVLGGNSLGGVIAWRTAVEYPARVERLILVDSAGYPAESSSAPLVF
;
A
#
# COMPACT_ATOMS: atom_id res chain seq x y z
N MET A 1 -25.26 -36.24 28.52
CA MET A 1 -25.28 -34.78 28.69
C MET A 1 -23.96 -34.19 29.24
N MET A 2 -23.38 -34.73 30.31
CA MET A 2 -22.13 -34.20 30.92
C MET A 2 -20.91 -34.19 29.98
N ILE A 3 -20.70 -35.22 29.16
CA ILE A 3 -19.56 -35.29 28.22
C ILE A 3 -19.65 -34.18 27.15
N VAL A 4 -20.82 -33.94 26.59
CA VAL A 4 -21.02 -32.90 25.57
C VAL A 4 -20.78 -31.49 26.16
N GLY A 5 -21.23 -31.26 27.41
CA GLY A 5 -20.95 -30.00 28.11
C GLY A 5 -19.47 -29.76 28.38
N GLY A 6 -18.74 -30.82 28.77
CA GLY A 6 -17.28 -30.75 28.97
C GLY A 6 -16.50 -30.42 27.69
N ILE A 7 -16.89 -31.04 26.54
CA ILE A 7 -16.28 -30.77 25.25
C ILE A 7 -16.53 -29.32 24.84
N LEU A 8 -17.74 -28.80 25.02
CA LEU A 8 -18.10 -27.42 24.66
C LEU A 8 -17.28 -26.40 25.46
N ILE A 9 -17.13 -26.62 26.77
CA ILE A 9 -16.31 -25.77 27.65
C ILE A 9 -14.84 -25.80 27.21
N ALA A 10 -14.28 -26.99 26.93
CA ALA A 10 -12.92 -27.10 26.45
C ALA A 10 -12.67 -26.37 25.13
N LEU A 11 -13.63 -26.44 24.20
CA LEU A 11 -13.57 -25.75 22.92
C LEU A 11 -13.60 -24.23 23.10
N VAL A 12 -14.46 -23.70 23.96
CA VAL A 12 -14.53 -22.27 24.29
C VAL A 12 -13.22 -21.78 24.92
N LEU A 13 -12.65 -22.55 25.83
CA LEU A 13 -11.36 -22.22 26.45
C LEU A 13 -10.20 -22.23 25.44
N LEU A 14 -10.18 -23.19 24.52
CA LEU A 14 -9.17 -23.24 23.45
C LEU A 14 -9.31 -22.07 22.47
N ILE A 15 -10.53 -21.72 22.08
CA ILE A 15 -10.79 -20.56 21.24
C ILE A 15 -10.38 -19.27 21.96
N GLY A 16 -10.76 -19.13 23.25
CA GLY A 16 -10.37 -17.98 24.06
C GLY A 16 -8.84 -17.83 24.19
N LEU A 17 -8.16 -18.94 24.43
CA LEU A 17 -6.68 -18.97 24.48
C LEU A 17 -6.07 -18.61 23.11
N TYR A 18 -6.59 -19.16 22.03
CA TYR A 18 -6.15 -18.85 20.67
C TYR A 18 -6.33 -17.34 20.37
N VAL A 19 -7.51 -16.78 20.63
CA VAL A 19 -7.76 -15.35 20.44
C VAL A 19 -6.81 -14.50 21.28
N ALA A 20 -6.61 -14.85 22.55
CA ALA A 20 -5.71 -14.12 23.44
C ALA A 20 -4.24 -14.15 22.98
N THR A 21 -3.78 -15.27 22.43
CA THR A 21 -2.40 -15.43 21.94
C THR A 21 -2.21 -14.87 20.53
N ALA A 22 -3.25 -14.87 19.71
CA ALA A 22 -3.22 -14.34 18.33
C ALA A 22 -3.56 -12.82 18.28
N TRP A 23 -3.98 -12.22 19.39
CA TRP A 23 -4.31 -10.80 19.44
C TRP A 23 -3.06 -9.97 19.21
N ALA A 24 -3.03 -9.26 18.08
CA ALA A 24 -2.01 -8.26 17.78
C ALA A 24 -2.64 -6.87 17.96
N PRO A 25 -2.26 -6.10 18.99
CA PRO A 25 -2.74 -4.73 19.16
C PRO A 25 -2.24 -3.86 18.00
N GLU A 26 -3.02 -2.86 17.63
CA GLU A 26 -2.54 -1.81 16.75
C GLU A 26 -1.40 -1.05 17.45
N LEU A 27 -0.26 -0.97 16.75
CA LEU A 27 0.88 -0.18 17.22
C LEU A 27 0.84 1.20 16.55
N ALA A 28 1.17 2.22 17.32
CA ALA A 28 1.26 3.57 16.80
C ALA A 28 2.42 3.69 15.79
N VAL A 29 2.27 4.57 14.80
CA VAL A 29 3.31 4.82 13.78
C VAL A 29 4.62 5.23 14.43
N GLU A 30 4.55 5.97 15.54
CA GLU A 30 5.71 6.42 16.32
C GLU A 30 6.50 5.26 16.93
N GLU A 31 5.83 4.18 17.32
CA GLU A 31 6.45 2.95 17.84
C GLU A 31 7.09 2.11 16.75
N LEU A 32 6.50 2.14 15.55
CA LEU A 32 6.97 1.37 14.39
C LEU A 32 8.10 2.07 13.64
N SER A 33 8.09 3.41 13.62
CA SER A 33 9.04 4.21 12.84
C SER A 33 10.52 3.90 13.14
N PRO A 34 10.97 3.70 14.39
CA PRO A 34 12.37 3.37 14.67
C PRO A 34 12.83 2.05 14.06
N ARG A 35 11.89 1.13 13.81
CA ARG A 35 12.17 -0.19 13.25
C ARG A 35 12.07 -0.24 11.73
N PHE A 36 11.13 0.50 11.14
CA PHE A 36 10.77 0.37 9.73
C PHE A 36 11.11 1.60 8.88
N ALA A 37 11.29 2.78 9.49
CA ALA A 37 11.83 3.91 8.76
C ALA A 37 13.36 3.75 8.61
N SER A 38 13.86 3.90 7.40
CA SER A 38 15.29 3.92 7.10
C SER A 38 15.79 5.37 6.98
N PRO A 39 17.11 5.60 6.87
CA PRO A 39 17.65 6.94 6.58
C PRO A 39 17.12 7.57 5.29
N SER A 40 16.66 6.75 4.32
CA SER A 40 16.05 7.23 3.07
C SER A 40 14.53 7.49 3.19
N SER A 41 13.93 7.20 4.35
CA SER A 41 12.51 7.46 4.59
C SER A 41 12.25 8.95 4.79
N ALA A 42 11.18 9.43 4.15
CA ALA A 42 10.64 10.76 4.34
C ALA A 42 9.15 10.70 4.70
N PHE A 43 8.68 11.71 5.41
CA PHE A 43 7.26 11.88 5.73
C PHE A 43 6.79 13.20 5.12
N LEU A 44 5.89 13.14 4.16
CA LEU A 44 5.34 14.31 3.49
C LEU A 44 3.90 14.57 3.92
N ASN A 45 3.57 15.83 4.16
CA ASN A 45 2.18 16.23 4.36
C ASN A 45 1.52 16.51 3.01
N VAL A 46 0.72 15.57 2.53
CA VAL A 46 0.05 15.65 1.22
C VAL A 46 -1.43 15.32 1.39
N ALA A 47 -2.29 16.15 0.83
CA ALA A 47 -3.75 15.99 0.89
C ALA A 47 -4.29 15.77 2.33
N GLY A 48 -3.69 16.41 3.33
CA GLY A 48 -4.08 16.28 4.74
C GLY A 48 -3.59 15.02 5.43
N MET A 49 -2.74 14.22 4.78
CA MET A 49 -2.13 13.01 5.34
C MET A 49 -0.62 13.16 5.49
N LYS A 50 -0.05 12.55 6.55
CA LYS A 50 1.38 12.37 6.71
C LYS A 50 1.80 11.06 6.04
N VAL A 51 2.25 11.15 4.79
CA VAL A 51 2.59 10.00 3.95
C VAL A 51 4.04 9.59 4.12
N HIS A 52 4.28 8.35 4.50
CA HIS A 52 5.62 7.75 4.53
C HIS A 52 6.02 7.35 3.12
N MET A 53 7.22 7.78 2.71
CA MET A 53 7.74 7.49 1.38
C MET A 53 9.25 7.33 1.35
N ARG A 54 9.75 6.80 0.23
CA ARG A 54 11.15 6.86 -0.19
C ARG A 54 11.22 7.36 -1.63
N ASP A 55 12.20 8.22 -1.89
CA ASP A 55 12.47 8.80 -3.19
C ASP A 55 13.99 8.69 -3.44
N GLU A 56 14.36 7.72 -4.23
CA GLU A 56 15.75 7.29 -4.41
C GLU A 56 16.16 7.37 -5.89
N GLY A 57 17.44 7.62 -6.14
CA GLY A 57 18.01 7.74 -7.48
C GLY A 57 18.13 9.17 -8.01
N PRO A 58 18.47 9.34 -9.30
CA PRO A 58 18.73 10.65 -9.90
C PRO A 58 17.46 11.50 -9.96
N ARG A 59 17.55 12.73 -9.43
CA ARG A 59 16.40 13.66 -9.33
C ARG A 59 15.98 14.24 -10.67
N ASP A 60 16.85 14.23 -11.64
CA ASP A 60 16.68 14.72 -13.01
C ASP A 60 16.19 13.63 -13.98
N ASP A 61 15.78 12.46 -13.48
CA ASP A 61 15.16 11.41 -14.31
C ASP A 61 13.88 11.98 -14.97
N PRO A 62 13.82 12.07 -16.31
CA PRO A 62 12.66 12.64 -17.00
C PRO A 62 11.41 11.75 -16.91
N SER A 63 11.56 10.51 -16.47
CA SER A 63 10.49 9.52 -16.42
C SER A 63 10.56 8.69 -15.13
N PRO A 64 10.35 9.32 -13.96
CA PRO A 64 10.46 8.64 -12.68
C PRO A 64 9.47 7.48 -12.55
N ILE A 65 9.86 6.48 -11.76
CA ILE A 65 9.07 5.28 -11.52
C ILE A 65 8.39 5.41 -10.14
N VAL A 66 7.08 5.28 -10.10
CA VAL A 66 6.29 5.24 -8.85
C VAL A 66 5.76 3.85 -8.64
N LEU A 67 6.07 3.24 -7.49
CA LEU A 67 5.73 1.86 -7.17
C LEU A 67 4.72 1.80 -6.02
N LEU A 68 3.57 1.15 -6.27
CA LEU A 68 2.43 1.04 -5.36
C LEU A 68 2.28 -0.41 -4.87
N HIS A 69 2.29 -0.60 -3.56
CA HIS A 69 2.17 -1.92 -2.94
C HIS A 69 0.72 -2.43 -2.91
N GLY A 70 0.55 -3.72 -2.59
CA GLY A 70 -0.75 -4.38 -2.44
C GLY A 70 -1.36 -4.24 -1.04
N THR A 71 -2.54 -4.84 -0.85
CA THR A 71 -3.21 -4.93 0.45
C THR A 71 -2.32 -5.64 1.48
N ALA A 72 -2.37 -5.20 2.74
CA ALA A 72 -1.59 -5.74 3.86
C ALA A 72 -0.07 -5.76 3.63
N ALA A 73 0.44 -4.86 2.78
CA ALA A 73 1.84 -4.68 2.48
C ALA A 73 2.31 -3.25 2.80
N SER A 74 3.51 -2.89 2.38
CA SER A 74 4.09 -1.55 2.53
C SER A 74 5.04 -1.27 1.36
N LEU A 75 5.61 -0.07 1.32
CA LEU A 75 6.62 0.32 0.33
C LEU A 75 7.83 -0.65 0.28
N HIS A 76 8.07 -1.40 1.35
CA HIS A 76 9.13 -2.42 1.42
C HIS A 76 8.95 -3.58 0.44
N THR A 77 7.74 -3.84 -0.05
CA THR A 77 7.48 -4.80 -1.14
C THR A 77 8.41 -4.57 -2.33
N TRP A 78 8.80 -3.33 -2.55
CA TRP A 78 9.58 -2.89 -3.68
C TRP A 78 11.07 -2.66 -3.38
N ASP A 79 11.58 -3.10 -2.20
CA ASP A 79 12.98 -2.85 -1.84
C ASP A 79 13.97 -3.43 -2.87
N GLY A 80 13.74 -4.67 -3.34
CA GLY A 80 14.59 -5.28 -4.36
C GLY A 80 14.55 -4.57 -5.72
N TRP A 81 13.38 -4.06 -6.13
CA TRP A 81 13.24 -3.29 -7.37
C TRP A 81 13.93 -1.93 -7.26
N ALA A 82 13.73 -1.25 -6.14
CA ALA A 82 14.38 0.04 -5.92
C ALA A 82 15.90 -0.10 -5.90
N GLU A 83 16.43 -1.12 -5.22
CA GLU A 83 17.87 -1.39 -5.19
C GLU A 83 18.45 -1.63 -6.59
N ALA A 84 17.75 -2.37 -7.43
CA ALA A 84 18.19 -2.66 -8.80
C ALA A 84 18.11 -1.45 -9.74
N LEU A 85 17.17 -0.52 -9.50
CA LEU A 85 16.86 0.56 -10.44
C LEU A 85 17.44 1.91 -10.03
N LYS A 86 17.63 2.19 -8.73
CA LYS A 86 17.98 3.52 -8.20
C LYS A 86 19.32 4.07 -8.68
N SER A 87 20.22 3.23 -9.21
CA SER A 87 21.48 3.70 -9.78
C SER A 87 21.31 4.47 -11.09
N SER A 88 20.20 4.24 -11.81
CA SER A 88 19.94 4.82 -13.14
C SER A 88 18.56 5.46 -13.30
N ARG A 89 17.64 5.22 -12.37
CA ARG A 89 16.26 5.69 -12.42
C ARG A 89 15.87 6.32 -11.07
N ARG A 90 15.03 7.34 -11.11
CA ARG A 90 14.35 7.84 -9.90
C ARG A 90 13.21 6.91 -9.54
N VAL A 91 13.26 6.31 -8.35
CA VAL A 91 12.28 5.35 -7.84
C VAL A 91 11.60 5.92 -6.61
N ILE A 92 10.30 6.11 -6.70
CA ILE A 92 9.46 6.65 -5.65
C ILE A 92 8.53 5.55 -5.17
N ARG A 93 8.47 5.36 -3.87
CA ARG A 93 7.60 4.38 -3.22
C ARG A 93 6.97 5.03 -2.01
N PHE A 94 5.71 4.76 -1.73
CA PHE A 94 5.07 5.27 -0.53
C PHE A 94 4.05 4.27 0.02
N ASP A 95 3.80 4.35 1.30
CA ASP A 95 2.77 3.55 1.96
C ASP A 95 1.40 4.13 1.66
N LEU A 96 0.50 3.30 1.14
CA LEU A 96 -0.89 3.66 0.87
C LEU A 96 -1.64 3.96 2.18
N PRO A 97 -2.73 4.77 2.14
CA PRO A 97 -3.56 5.04 3.32
C PRO A 97 -4.05 3.76 4.02
N GLY A 98 -3.87 3.69 5.33
CA GLY A 98 -4.21 2.53 6.15
C GLY A 98 -3.12 1.47 6.23
N PHE A 99 -1.96 1.70 5.61
CA PHE A 99 -0.86 0.73 5.58
C PHE A 99 0.47 1.37 6.02
N GLY A 100 1.39 0.51 6.44
CA GLY A 100 2.76 0.86 6.78
C GLY A 100 2.85 2.02 7.77
N LEU A 101 3.78 2.95 7.55
CA LEU A 101 3.98 4.11 8.40
C LEU A 101 3.16 5.35 7.97
N THR A 102 2.35 5.25 6.91
CA THR A 102 1.36 6.29 6.57
C THR A 102 0.19 6.27 7.56
N GLY A 103 -0.16 5.08 8.07
CA GLY A 103 -1.24 4.94 9.04
C GLY A 103 -2.63 5.22 8.45
N PRO A 104 -3.64 5.36 9.32
CA PRO A 104 -5.03 5.49 8.90
C PRO A 104 -5.32 6.81 8.19
N SER A 105 -6.26 6.77 7.24
CA SER A 105 -6.79 7.98 6.61
C SER A 105 -7.60 8.79 7.63
N PRO A 106 -7.38 10.12 7.74
CA PRO A 106 -8.11 10.97 8.68
C PRO A 106 -9.62 10.95 8.51
N ASP A 107 -10.11 10.82 7.25
CA ASP A 107 -11.52 10.75 6.90
C ASP A 107 -12.04 9.31 6.78
N ARG A 108 -11.19 8.31 7.09
CA ARG A 108 -11.46 6.87 6.93
C ARG A 108 -11.92 6.47 5.51
N ASN A 109 -11.57 7.25 4.51
CA ASN A 109 -11.89 6.95 3.12
C ASN A 109 -10.76 6.16 2.48
N TYR A 110 -10.99 4.86 2.29
CA TYR A 110 -10.04 3.92 1.67
C TYR A 110 -10.46 3.52 0.25
N SER A 111 -11.33 4.30 -0.40
CA SER A 111 -11.74 4.03 -1.77
C SER A 111 -10.56 4.15 -2.76
N ILE A 112 -10.62 3.40 -3.85
CA ILE A 112 -9.64 3.50 -4.94
C ILE A 112 -9.54 4.93 -5.48
N HIS A 113 -10.68 5.62 -5.59
CA HIS A 113 -10.71 7.02 -6.03
C HIS A 113 -9.89 7.94 -5.09
N ASN A 114 -9.99 7.75 -3.77
CA ASN A 114 -9.21 8.53 -2.82
C ASN A 114 -7.71 8.21 -2.90
N ALA A 115 -7.35 6.94 -3.12
CA ALA A 115 -5.96 6.53 -3.34
C ALA A 115 -5.38 7.13 -4.64
N ILE A 116 -6.17 7.21 -5.72
CA ILE A 116 -5.78 7.88 -6.97
C ILE A 116 -5.56 9.38 -6.72
N ARG A 117 -6.47 10.04 -5.99
CA ARG A 117 -6.30 11.46 -5.64
C ARG A 117 -5.03 11.72 -4.85
N LEU A 118 -4.72 10.84 -3.88
CA LEU A 118 -3.47 10.93 -3.14
C LEU A 118 -2.26 10.74 -4.07
N LEU A 119 -2.27 9.75 -4.95
CA LEU A 119 -1.20 9.53 -5.92
C LEU A 119 -0.96 10.77 -6.79
N ILE A 120 -2.02 11.38 -7.33
CA ILE A 120 -1.89 12.61 -8.12
C ILE A 120 -1.32 13.75 -7.27
N ALA A 121 -1.83 13.93 -6.05
CA ALA A 121 -1.30 14.95 -5.13
C ALA A 121 0.18 14.70 -4.76
N MET A 122 0.60 13.44 -4.64
CA MET A 122 2.03 13.09 -4.46
C MET A 122 2.87 13.48 -5.66
N LEU A 123 2.41 13.19 -6.90
CA LEU A 123 3.09 13.60 -8.12
C LEU A 123 3.23 15.13 -8.18
N ASP A 124 2.16 15.86 -7.88
CA ASP A 124 2.15 17.33 -7.88
C ASP A 124 3.12 17.89 -6.83
N HIS A 125 3.10 17.34 -5.61
CA HIS A 125 4.00 17.76 -4.53
C HIS A 125 5.48 17.55 -4.88
N LEU A 126 5.79 16.47 -5.63
CA LEU A 126 7.14 16.14 -6.07
C LEU A 126 7.56 16.81 -7.37
N GLY A 127 6.69 17.64 -7.97
CA GLY A 127 6.93 18.32 -9.25
C GLY A 127 7.02 17.37 -10.43
N ILE A 128 6.33 16.21 -10.37
CA ILE A 128 6.37 15.18 -11.41
C ILE A 128 5.15 15.35 -12.31
N GLU A 129 5.34 15.78 -13.54
CA GLU A 129 4.26 15.90 -14.52
C GLU A 129 3.75 14.55 -14.98
N ARG A 130 4.66 13.61 -15.22
CA ARG A 130 4.37 12.28 -15.78
C ARG A 130 5.31 11.24 -15.22
N ALA A 131 4.80 10.03 -14.96
CA ALA A 131 5.56 8.94 -14.36
C ALA A 131 5.24 7.57 -14.99
N VAL A 132 6.18 6.64 -14.86
CA VAL A 132 5.90 5.20 -15.00
C VAL A 132 5.25 4.75 -13.69
N LEU A 133 4.05 4.18 -13.74
CA LEU A 133 3.37 3.64 -12.57
C LEU A 133 3.51 2.12 -12.53
N GLY A 134 4.09 1.61 -11.45
CA GLY A 134 4.15 0.19 -11.15
C GLY A 134 3.25 -0.15 -9.96
N GLY A 135 2.51 -1.26 -10.03
CA GLY A 135 1.64 -1.65 -8.92
C GLY A 135 1.41 -3.15 -8.82
N ASN A 136 1.38 -3.63 -7.58
CA ASN A 136 1.03 -5.00 -7.24
C ASN A 136 -0.37 -5.06 -6.64
N SER A 137 -1.21 -6.02 -7.06
CA SER A 137 -2.55 -6.27 -6.51
C SER A 137 -3.39 -4.98 -6.43
N LEU A 138 -3.69 -4.47 -5.22
CA LEU A 138 -4.37 -3.19 -4.99
C LEU A 138 -3.64 -2.02 -5.65
N GLY A 139 -2.30 -1.95 -5.50
CA GLY A 139 -1.47 -0.92 -6.16
C GLY A 139 -1.58 -0.99 -7.68
N GLY A 140 -1.76 -2.18 -8.24
CA GLY A 140 -2.02 -2.38 -9.66
C GLY A 140 -3.35 -1.77 -10.10
N VAL A 141 -4.43 -1.96 -9.31
CA VAL A 141 -5.73 -1.30 -9.56
C VAL A 141 -5.59 0.22 -9.56
N ILE A 142 -4.91 0.76 -8.55
CA ILE A 142 -4.68 2.20 -8.46
C ILE A 142 -3.90 2.70 -9.69
N ALA A 143 -2.83 1.99 -10.09
CA ALA A 143 -2.00 2.38 -11.22
C ALA A 143 -2.77 2.39 -12.55
N TRP A 144 -3.46 1.30 -12.90
CA TRP A 144 -4.17 1.25 -14.18
C TRP A 144 -5.40 2.16 -14.22
N ARG A 145 -6.12 2.32 -13.11
CA ARG A 145 -7.22 3.29 -13.05
C ARG A 145 -6.72 4.72 -13.16
N THR A 146 -5.57 5.04 -12.56
CA THR A 146 -4.93 6.35 -12.77
C THR A 146 -4.62 6.58 -14.24
N ALA A 147 -4.14 5.56 -14.97
CA ALA A 147 -3.87 5.71 -16.40
C ALA A 147 -5.15 5.96 -17.22
N VAL A 148 -6.28 5.43 -16.80
CA VAL A 148 -7.59 5.67 -17.44
C VAL A 148 -8.13 7.06 -17.09
N GLU A 149 -8.08 7.45 -15.82
CA GLU A 149 -8.67 8.69 -15.32
C GLU A 149 -7.77 9.91 -15.60
N TYR A 150 -6.45 9.72 -15.59
CA TYR A 150 -5.42 10.76 -15.78
C TYR A 150 -4.35 10.37 -16.81
N PRO A 151 -4.71 10.09 -18.07
CA PRO A 151 -3.78 9.54 -19.08
C PRO A 151 -2.55 10.44 -19.33
N ALA A 152 -2.67 11.75 -19.17
CA ALA A 152 -1.57 12.67 -19.31
C ALA A 152 -0.49 12.52 -18.22
N ARG A 153 -0.84 11.94 -17.06
CA ARG A 153 0.07 11.77 -15.91
C ARG A 153 0.81 10.44 -15.92
N VAL A 154 0.45 9.51 -16.81
CA VAL A 154 1.00 8.16 -16.86
C VAL A 154 1.72 7.92 -18.17
N GLU A 155 3.01 7.60 -18.10
CA GLU A 155 3.82 7.27 -19.28
C GLU A 155 3.67 5.81 -19.66
N ARG A 156 3.84 4.92 -18.68
CA ARG A 156 3.74 3.45 -18.83
C ARG A 156 3.18 2.83 -17.57
N LEU A 157 2.67 1.61 -17.72
CA LEU A 157 2.20 0.77 -16.63
C LEU A 157 3.07 -0.47 -16.48
N ILE A 158 3.34 -0.84 -15.22
CA ILE A 158 3.94 -2.11 -14.82
C ILE A 158 2.95 -2.75 -13.84
N LEU A 159 2.26 -3.81 -14.29
CA LEU A 159 1.25 -4.49 -13.49
C LEU A 159 1.76 -5.85 -13.04
N VAL A 160 1.87 -6.03 -11.72
CA VAL A 160 2.32 -7.27 -11.09
C VAL A 160 1.16 -7.86 -10.31
N ASP A 161 0.59 -8.97 -10.81
CA ASP A 161 -0.58 -9.64 -10.22
C ASP A 161 -1.69 -8.65 -9.85
N SER A 162 -1.98 -7.72 -10.76
CA SER A 162 -2.95 -6.65 -10.53
C SER A 162 -4.35 -7.22 -10.33
N ALA A 163 -5.08 -6.73 -9.33
CA ALA A 163 -6.50 -6.97 -9.21
C ALA A 163 -7.30 -6.12 -10.23
N GLY A 164 -8.61 -6.40 -10.34
CA GLY A 164 -9.53 -5.60 -11.16
C GLY A 164 -9.72 -6.10 -12.59
N TYR A 165 -9.19 -7.27 -12.95
CA TYR A 165 -9.57 -7.96 -14.17
C TYR A 165 -10.95 -8.62 -14.00
N PRO A 166 -11.80 -8.64 -15.06
CA PRO A 166 -13.03 -9.42 -15.02
C PRO A 166 -12.69 -10.88 -14.71
N ALA A 167 -13.22 -11.41 -13.60
CA ALA A 167 -13.12 -12.83 -13.34
C ALA A 167 -14.04 -13.54 -14.35
N GLU A 168 -13.48 -14.35 -15.25
CA GLU A 168 -14.28 -15.30 -15.98
C GLU A 168 -14.91 -16.26 -14.97
N SER A 169 -16.21 -16.06 -14.67
CA SER A 169 -17.07 -16.97 -13.92
C SER A 169 -16.65 -17.40 -12.51
N SER A 170 -15.99 -16.61 -11.70
CA SER A 170 -15.94 -16.90 -10.27
C SER A 170 -17.10 -16.20 -9.56
N SER A 171 -17.99 -17.01 -8.96
CA SER A 171 -19.13 -16.56 -8.15
C SER A 171 -18.72 -16.02 -6.76
N ALA A 172 -17.47 -15.74 -6.56
CA ALA A 172 -16.97 -15.13 -5.33
C ALA A 172 -17.12 -13.61 -5.41
N PRO A 173 -17.90 -12.96 -4.52
CA PRO A 173 -17.93 -11.52 -4.46
C PRO A 173 -16.54 -11.01 -4.07
N LEU A 174 -15.99 -10.08 -4.87
CA LEU A 174 -14.82 -9.30 -4.49
C LEU A 174 -15.27 -8.40 -3.34
N VAL A 175 -15.01 -8.81 -2.10
CA VAL A 175 -15.18 -7.98 -0.91
C VAL A 175 -13.93 -7.11 -0.79
N PHE A 176 -14.07 -5.83 -1.12
CA PHE A 176 -13.08 -4.77 -0.87
C PHE A 176 -13.64 -3.81 0.17
#